data_d4521aaa5357867cd4c81a2160187334
#
_entry.id   d4521aaa5357867cd4c81a2160187334
#
_cell.length_a   1.000
_cell.length_b   1.000
_cell.length_c   1.000
_cell.angle_alpha   90.00
_cell.angle_beta   90.00
_cell.angle_gamma   90.00
#
_symmetry.space_group_name_H-M   'P 1'
#
loop_
_entity.id
_entity.type
_entity.pdbx_description
1 polymer ?
#
loop_
_entity_poly.entity_id
_entity_poly.type
_entity_poly.pdbx_seq_one_letter_code
_entity_poly.pdbx_strand_id
1 'polypeptide(L)'
;IARRIRELDVFSVILPWDISKERIALLNPAGIILSGGPESVTKNNTPRIPEIIFELEIPILGICYGMQTLAEQCGGQVTNSKTKEFGHASITIETASNIFEGFEVGSSLDVWMSHGDHVSSLPDQFNLIASTLSVPIAAMAHTKKPIYALQFHPEVTHTTEGNIILENFVFRICNCQAQWKMGNLIEHRILEIKERVGDKKVLLGLSGGVDS
;
A
#
# COMPACT_ATOMS: atom_id res chain seq x y z
N ILE A 1 -4.83 -4.86 -2.87
CA ILE A 1 -4.18 -3.59 -3.23
C ILE A 1 -3.86 -3.57 -4.72
N ALA A 2 -2.95 -4.39 -5.26
CA ALA A 2 -2.49 -4.34 -6.66
C ALA A 2 -3.66 -4.39 -7.68
N ARG A 3 -4.68 -5.21 -7.43
CA ARG A 3 -5.88 -5.24 -8.26
C ARG A 3 -6.60 -3.88 -8.28
N ARG A 4 -6.76 -3.23 -7.13
CA ARG A 4 -7.40 -1.90 -7.03
C ARG A 4 -6.64 -0.84 -7.83
N ILE A 5 -5.31 -0.88 -7.79
CA ILE A 5 -4.48 0.04 -8.58
C ILE A 5 -4.66 -0.21 -10.09
N ARG A 6 -4.77 -1.48 -10.52
CA ARG A 6 -5.04 -1.82 -11.93
C ARG A 6 -6.46 -1.45 -12.38
N GLU A 7 -7.43 -1.47 -11.49
CA GLU A 7 -8.79 -0.96 -11.74
C GLU A 7 -8.82 0.56 -11.97
N LEU A 8 -7.77 1.28 -11.58
CA LEU A 8 -7.53 2.70 -11.91
C LEU A 8 -6.74 2.90 -13.22
N ASP A 9 -6.63 1.87 -14.05
CA ASP A 9 -5.85 1.89 -15.28
C ASP A 9 -4.36 2.25 -15.09
N VAL A 10 -3.79 1.91 -13.92
CA VAL A 10 -2.38 2.11 -13.61
C VAL A 10 -1.66 0.79 -13.42
N PHE A 11 -0.50 0.65 -14.08
CA PHE A 11 0.32 -0.55 -13.96
C PHE A 11 0.84 -0.73 -12.53
N SER A 12 0.73 -1.95 -12.02
CA SER A 12 1.31 -2.32 -10.73
C SER A 12 1.93 -3.71 -10.75
N VAL A 13 3.04 -3.87 -10.05
CA VAL A 13 3.73 -5.15 -9.88
C VAL A 13 3.85 -5.46 -8.38
N ILE A 14 3.71 -6.76 -8.05
CA ILE A 14 3.90 -7.25 -6.68
C ILE A 14 5.30 -7.80 -6.59
N LEU A 15 6.03 -7.37 -5.57
CA LEU A 15 7.41 -7.74 -5.32
C LEU A 15 7.57 -8.26 -3.89
N PRO A 16 8.52 -9.16 -3.63
CA PRO A 16 8.79 -9.59 -2.28
C PRO A 16 9.41 -8.45 -1.45
N TRP A 17 9.25 -8.54 -0.12
CA TRP A 17 9.73 -7.52 0.82
C TRP A 17 11.26 -7.38 0.85
N ASP A 18 12.00 -8.44 0.50
CA ASP A 18 13.47 -8.52 0.46
C ASP A 18 14.06 -8.22 -0.93
N ILE A 19 13.31 -7.52 -1.76
CA ILE A 19 13.75 -7.16 -3.11
C ILE A 19 15.05 -6.34 -3.09
N SER A 20 15.96 -6.63 -4.04
CA SER A 20 17.23 -5.94 -4.14
C SER A 20 17.11 -4.50 -4.66
N LYS A 21 18.07 -3.67 -4.27
CA LYS A 21 18.21 -2.26 -4.73
C LYS A 21 18.23 -2.15 -6.26
N GLU A 22 18.98 -3.01 -6.91
CA GLU A 22 19.15 -3.02 -8.36
C GLU A 22 17.82 -3.29 -9.07
N ARG A 23 17.02 -4.19 -8.50
CA ARG A 23 15.72 -4.53 -9.07
C ARG A 23 14.72 -3.39 -8.94
N ILE A 24 14.72 -2.68 -7.81
CA ILE A 24 13.87 -1.51 -7.61
C ILE A 24 14.30 -0.39 -8.57
N ALA A 25 15.60 -0.13 -8.70
CA ALA A 25 16.13 0.88 -9.60
C ALA A 25 15.76 0.62 -11.07
N LEU A 26 15.83 -0.65 -11.52
CA LEU A 26 15.41 -1.04 -12.87
C LEU A 26 13.92 -0.79 -13.15
N LEU A 27 13.08 -0.94 -12.13
CA LEU A 27 11.64 -0.72 -12.27
C LEU A 27 11.28 0.77 -12.32
N ASN A 28 12.13 1.62 -11.75
CA ASN A 28 11.91 3.07 -11.66
C ASN A 28 10.47 3.44 -11.29
N PRO A 29 9.97 3.00 -10.13
CA PRO A 29 8.57 3.13 -9.77
C PRO A 29 8.20 4.60 -9.51
N ALA A 30 6.99 5.01 -9.90
CA ALA A 30 6.44 6.33 -9.57
C ALA A 30 5.98 6.42 -8.09
N GLY A 31 5.77 5.29 -7.43
CA GLY A 31 5.41 5.19 -6.02
C GLY A 31 5.47 3.75 -5.53
N ILE A 32 5.51 3.59 -4.21
CA ILE A 32 5.58 2.28 -3.54
C ILE A 32 4.45 2.15 -2.55
N ILE A 33 3.77 1.00 -2.56
CA ILE A 33 2.78 0.63 -1.54
C ILE A 33 3.35 -0.53 -0.73
N LEU A 34 3.49 -0.31 0.58
CA LEU A 34 3.88 -1.32 1.55
C LEU A 34 2.60 -1.98 2.06
N SER A 35 2.40 -3.24 1.70
CA SER A 35 1.14 -3.93 1.99
C SER A 35 1.00 -4.35 3.45
N GLY A 36 -0.22 -4.72 3.83
CA GLY A 36 -0.49 -5.45 5.06
C GLY A 36 0.15 -6.85 5.06
N GLY A 37 0.21 -7.46 6.23
CA GLY A 37 0.76 -8.79 6.42
C GLY A 37 0.33 -9.40 7.76
N PRO A 38 0.43 -10.72 7.94
CA PRO A 38 -0.01 -11.42 9.15
C PRO A 38 1.00 -11.33 10.31
N GLU A 39 2.19 -10.80 10.05
CA GLU A 39 3.27 -10.75 11.03
C GLU A 39 3.12 -9.56 11.98
N SER A 40 3.90 -9.58 13.07
CA SER A 40 3.99 -8.49 14.03
C SER A 40 5.39 -7.88 13.98
N VAL A 41 5.47 -6.57 13.86
CA VAL A 41 6.76 -5.85 13.86
C VAL A 41 7.48 -5.92 15.21
N THR A 42 6.77 -6.27 16.29
CA THR A 42 7.36 -6.44 17.62
C THR A 42 8.13 -7.76 17.77
N LYS A 43 8.04 -8.66 16.80
CA LYS A 43 8.78 -9.92 16.75
C LYS A 43 10.08 -9.79 15.99
N ASN A 44 11.07 -10.61 16.34
CA ASN A 44 12.32 -10.73 15.59
C ASN A 44 12.10 -11.48 14.26
N ASN A 45 12.94 -11.18 13.28
CA ASN A 45 12.95 -11.86 11.95
C ASN A 45 11.64 -11.71 11.16
N THR A 46 10.98 -10.57 11.30
CA THR A 46 9.79 -10.24 10.50
C THR A 46 10.15 -9.31 9.34
N PRO A 47 9.37 -9.26 8.26
CA PRO A 47 9.64 -8.41 7.10
C PRO A 47 9.87 -6.95 7.49
N ARG A 48 10.92 -6.34 6.90
CA ARG A 48 11.26 -4.92 7.09
C ARG A 48 11.36 -4.23 5.74
N ILE A 49 11.15 -2.93 5.75
CA ILE A 49 11.33 -2.10 4.55
C ILE A 49 12.82 -2.04 4.24
N PRO A 50 13.26 -2.39 3.01
CA PRO A 50 14.65 -2.19 2.60
C PRO A 50 15.05 -0.72 2.72
N GLU A 51 16.24 -0.43 3.27
CA GLU A 51 16.72 0.94 3.51
C GLU A 51 16.70 1.81 2.26
N ILE A 52 16.99 1.22 1.11
CA ILE A 52 16.94 1.90 -0.18
C ILE A 52 15.60 2.60 -0.46
N ILE A 53 14.48 2.06 0.03
CA ILE A 53 13.16 2.65 -0.21
C ILE A 53 13.06 4.04 0.42
N PHE A 54 13.72 4.27 1.56
CA PHE A 54 13.76 5.59 2.21
C PHE A 54 14.67 6.59 1.49
N GLU A 55 15.62 6.08 0.66
CA GLU A 55 16.57 6.89 -0.11
C GLU A 55 16.00 7.35 -1.47
N LEU A 56 14.97 6.67 -2.00
CA LEU A 56 14.46 6.89 -3.36
C LEU A 56 13.68 8.20 -3.53
N GLU A 57 13.33 8.90 -2.46
CA GLU A 57 12.56 10.17 -2.50
C GLU A 57 11.24 10.11 -3.29
N ILE A 58 10.70 8.93 -3.53
CA ILE A 58 9.43 8.71 -4.21
C ILE A 58 8.28 8.53 -3.19
N PRO A 59 7.02 8.73 -3.62
CA PRO A 59 5.87 8.53 -2.77
C PRO A 59 5.78 7.11 -2.18
N ILE A 60 5.46 7.04 -0.89
CA ILE A 60 5.28 5.78 -0.16
C ILE A 60 3.93 5.79 0.55
N LEU A 61 3.17 4.70 0.43
CA LEU A 61 1.96 4.44 1.19
C LEU A 61 2.10 3.14 1.99
N GLY A 62 2.14 3.23 3.31
CA GLY A 62 2.10 2.07 4.22
C GLY A 62 0.65 1.71 4.57
N ILE A 63 0.26 0.44 4.43
CA ILE A 63 -1.08 -0.04 4.79
C ILE A 63 -0.95 -1.14 5.84
N CYS A 64 -1.61 -0.97 6.99
CA CYS A 64 -1.66 -1.92 8.10
C CYS A 64 -0.24 -2.30 8.57
N TYR A 65 0.26 -3.50 8.30
CA TYR A 65 1.63 -3.90 8.60
C TYR A 65 2.67 -2.95 7.98
N GLY A 66 2.41 -2.47 6.76
CA GLY A 66 3.26 -1.48 6.08
C GLY A 66 3.37 -0.17 6.85
N MET A 67 2.28 0.30 7.51
CA MET A 67 2.32 1.44 8.42
C MET A 67 3.15 1.15 9.67
N GLN A 68 2.94 -0.02 10.27
CA GLN A 68 3.62 -0.38 11.52
C GLN A 68 5.14 -0.50 11.34
N THR A 69 5.58 -1.19 10.27
CA THR A 69 7.02 -1.30 9.99
C THR A 69 7.65 0.04 9.61
N LEU A 70 6.91 0.91 8.90
CA LEU A 70 7.34 2.26 8.58
C LEU A 70 7.48 3.11 9.86
N ALA A 71 6.51 3.07 10.76
CA ALA A 71 6.57 3.79 12.02
C ALA A 71 7.78 3.36 12.85
N GLU A 72 7.98 2.06 13.02
CA GLU A 72 9.08 1.51 13.84
C GLU A 72 10.45 1.86 13.25
N GLN A 73 10.65 1.71 11.94
CA GLN A 73 11.93 2.03 11.29
C GLN A 73 12.22 3.53 11.23
N CYS A 74 11.18 4.38 11.31
CA CYS A 74 11.35 5.84 11.43
C CYS A 74 11.48 6.35 12.87
N GLY A 75 11.55 5.46 13.88
CA GLY A 75 11.76 5.83 15.27
C GLY A 75 10.48 5.99 16.11
N GLY A 76 9.32 5.65 15.56
CA GLY A 76 8.08 5.53 16.30
C GLY A 76 8.01 4.25 17.13
N GLN A 77 6.88 4.02 17.79
CA GLN A 77 6.65 2.83 18.60
C GLN A 77 5.40 2.08 18.15
N VAL A 78 5.49 0.77 18.11
CA VAL A 78 4.39 -0.13 17.84
C VAL A 78 4.17 -1.03 19.04
N THR A 79 2.94 -1.16 19.48
CA THR A 79 2.57 -1.99 20.62
C THR A 79 1.52 -3.03 20.22
N ASN A 80 1.57 -4.18 20.87
CA ASN A 80 0.52 -5.18 20.73
C ASN A 80 -0.73 -4.70 21.47
N SER A 81 -1.84 -4.62 20.75
CA SER A 81 -3.11 -4.28 21.38
C SER A 81 -3.66 -5.46 22.17
N LYS A 82 -4.13 -5.20 23.40
CA LYS A 82 -4.86 -6.18 24.19
C LYS A 82 -6.23 -6.51 23.54
N THR A 83 -6.79 -5.55 22.83
CA THR A 83 -8.01 -5.67 22.02
C THR A 83 -7.65 -5.60 20.55
N LYS A 84 -7.67 -6.78 19.90
CA LYS A 84 -7.48 -6.85 18.45
C LYS A 84 -8.67 -6.20 17.76
N GLU A 85 -8.40 -5.34 16.76
CA GLU A 85 -9.47 -4.71 15.97
C GLU A 85 -9.62 -5.41 14.63
N PHE A 86 -10.78 -6.06 14.48
CA PHE A 86 -11.20 -6.69 13.23
C PHE A 86 -12.61 -6.24 12.92
N GLY A 87 -12.81 -5.65 11.75
CA GLY A 87 -14.11 -5.23 11.28
C GLY A 87 -14.22 -3.73 11.04
N HIS A 88 -15.45 -3.28 11.06
CA HIS A 88 -15.83 -1.88 10.83
C HIS A 88 -15.34 -0.98 11.97
N ALA A 89 -14.77 0.16 11.58
CA ALA A 89 -14.41 1.27 12.46
C ALA A 89 -14.71 2.59 11.76
N SER A 90 -14.89 3.65 12.54
CA SER A 90 -15.01 5.01 12.02
C SER A 90 -13.78 5.81 12.43
N ILE A 91 -13.03 6.31 11.44
CA ILE A 91 -11.91 7.24 11.68
C ILE A 91 -12.40 8.69 11.63
N THR A 92 -11.74 9.56 12.38
CA THR A 92 -11.89 11.00 12.27
C THR A 92 -10.67 11.58 11.58
N ILE A 93 -10.85 12.43 10.58
CA ILE A 93 -9.75 13.17 9.93
C ILE A 93 -9.32 14.31 10.84
N GLU A 94 -8.08 14.24 11.33
CA GLU A 94 -7.54 15.20 12.31
C GLU A 94 -6.85 16.39 11.64
N THR A 95 -6.20 16.14 10.50
CA THR A 95 -5.40 17.14 9.80
C THR A 95 -5.56 16.99 8.30
N ALA A 96 -5.65 18.12 7.59
CA ALA A 96 -5.66 18.11 6.12
C ALA A 96 -4.38 17.45 5.56
N SER A 97 -4.57 16.59 4.57
CA SER A 97 -3.47 15.84 3.96
C SER A 97 -3.82 15.47 2.53
N ASN A 98 -2.85 15.46 1.62
CA ASN A 98 -3.07 15.11 0.22
C ASN A 98 -3.68 13.71 0.03
N ILE A 99 -3.43 12.78 0.96
CA ILE A 99 -4.04 11.44 0.91
C ILE A 99 -5.56 11.49 1.19
N PHE A 100 -6.01 12.49 1.95
CA PHE A 100 -7.40 12.75 2.29
C PHE A 100 -7.99 13.95 1.52
N GLU A 101 -7.40 14.29 0.37
CA GLU A 101 -7.98 15.34 -0.49
C GLU A 101 -9.42 14.99 -0.89
N GLY A 102 -10.31 15.97 -0.77
CA GLY A 102 -11.75 15.79 -0.99
C GLY A 102 -12.56 15.46 0.28
N PHE A 103 -11.90 15.27 1.41
CA PHE A 103 -12.54 15.08 2.72
C PHE A 103 -12.29 16.28 3.63
N GLU A 104 -13.28 16.61 4.46
CA GLU A 104 -13.17 17.73 5.41
C GLU A 104 -12.47 17.28 6.70
N VAL A 105 -11.65 18.16 7.28
CA VAL A 105 -11.09 17.95 8.62
C VAL A 105 -12.24 17.93 9.65
N GLY A 106 -12.19 16.96 10.56
CA GLY A 106 -13.25 16.67 11.52
C GLY A 106 -14.37 15.76 10.99
N SER A 107 -14.37 15.44 9.68
CA SER A 107 -15.31 14.44 9.15
C SER A 107 -14.93 13.03 9.54
N SER A 108 -15.92 12.12 9.52
CA SER A 108 -15.72 10.69 9.81
C SER A 108 -15.81 9.87 8.53
N LEU A 109 -14.97 8.85 8.43
CA LEU A 109 -14.99 7.85 7.35
C LEU A 109 -15.12 6.45 7.92
N ASP A 110 -15.97 5.64 7.28
CA ASP A 110 -16.14 4.24 7.60
C ASP A 110 -15.05 3.40 6.94
N VAL A 111 -14.26 2.69 7.74
CA VAL A 111 -13.10 1.94 7.31
C VAL A 111 -13.11 0.51 7.86
N TRP A 112 -12.29 -0.35 7.27
CA TRP A 112 -12.11 -1.72 7.74
C TRP A 112 -10.74 -1.87 8.42
N MET A 113 -10.77 -2.26 9.69
CA MET A 113 -9.60 -2.59 10.48
C MET A 113 -9.34 -4.10 10.47
N SER A 114 -8.07 -4.49 10.47
CA SER A 114 -7.65 -5.90 10.55
C SER A 114 -6.25 -5.98 11.15
N HIS A 115 -6.12 -5.71 12.45
CA HIS A 115 -4.81 -5.67 13.09
C HIS A 115 -4.83 -6.09 14.57
N GLY A 116 -3.71 -6.64 15.03
CA GLY A 116 -3.43 -6.91 16.43
C GLY A 116 -2.43 -5.94 17.06
N ASP A 117 -1.60 -5.32 16.25
CA ASP A 117 -0.62 -4.30 16.65
C ASP A 117 -1.06 -2.93 16.12
N HIS A 118 -0.67 -1.86 16.79
CA HIS A 118 -0.93 -0.50 16.34
C HIS A 118 0.26 0.42 16.70
N VAL A 119 0.38 1.51 15.97
CA VAL A 119 1.34 2.58 16.28
C VAL A 119 0.88 3.29 17.54
N SER A 120 1.70 3.26 18.58
CA SER A 120 1.43 3.88 19.88
C SER A 120 2.15 5.23 20.07
N SER A 121 3.19 5.48 19.29
CA SER A 121 3.91 6.76 19.26
C SER A 121 4.34 7.07 17.83
N LEU A 122 4.04 8.28 17.38
CA LEU A 122 4.48 8.78 16.07
C LEU A 122 6.01 8.93 16.03
N PRO A 123 6.65 8.67 14.87
CA PRO A 123 8.01 9.16 14.63
C PRO A 123 8.04 10.69 14.61
N ASP A 124 9.16 11.30 15.02
CA ASP A 124 9.33 12.77 15.16
C ASP A 124 8.97 13.57 13.92
N GLN A 125 9.13 13.00 12.73
CA GLN A 125 8.87 13.67 11.47
C GLN A 125 7.49 13.36 10.87
N PHE A 126 6.58 12.80 11.65
CA PHE A 126 5.23 12.47 11.22
C PHE A 126 4.16 13.21 12.01
N ASN A 127 3.12 13.62 11.30
CA ASN A 127 1.91 14.19 11.87
C ASN A 127 0.79 13.16 11.89
N LEU A 128 -0.04 13.23 12.92
CA LEU A 128 -1.33 12.56 12.96
C LEU A 128 -2.27 13.16 11.91
N ILE A 129 -2.83 12.32 11.05
CA ILE A 129 -3.81 12.78 10.05
C ILE A 129 -5.19 12.12 10.20
N ALA A 130 -5.31 11.00 10.90
CA ALA A 130 -6.59 10.43 11.30
C ALA A 130 -6.45 9.57 12.58
N SER A 131 -7.53 9.52 13.37
CA SER A 131 -7.63 8.75 14.60
C SER A 131 -8.94 7.96 14.67
N THR A 132 -9.03 7.01 15.60
CA THR A 132 -10.29 6.44 16.11
C THR A 132 -10.34 6.56 17.62
N LEU A 133 -11.48 6.23 18.22
CA LEU A 133 -11.60 6.19 19.69
C LEU A 133 -10.68 5.13 20.33
N SER A 134 -10.41 4.05 19.63
CA SER A 134 -9.62 2.90 20.12
C SER A 134 -8.16 2.91 19.60
N VAL A 135 -7.91 3.50 18.43
CA VAL A 135 -6.59 3.64 17.81
C VAL A 135 -6.27 5.12 17.62
N PRO A 136 -5.51 5.72 18.55
CA PRO A 136 -5.19 7.16 18.49
C PRO A 136 -4.41 7.57 17.23
N ILE A 137 -3.70 6.63 16.59
CA ILE A 137 -2.94 6.86 15.37
C ILE A 137 -3.45 5.91 14.28
N ALA A 138 -4.57 6.26 13.66
CA ALA A 138 -5.16 5.48 12.57
C ALA A 138 -4.56 5.81 11.21
N ALA A 139 -3.99 7.03 11.05
CA ALA A 139 -3.21 7.41 9.89
C ALA A 139 -2.18 8.48 10.25
N MET A 140 -1.04 8.46 9.56
CA MET A 140 0.03 9.42 9.73
C MET A 140 0.64 9.82 8.38
N ALA A 141 1.20 11.02 8.31
CA ALA A 141 1.90 11.54 7.14
C ALA A 141 3.22 12.21 7.56
N HIS A 142 4.26 12.02 6.77
CA HIS A 142 5.53 12.68 6.98
C HIS A 142 5.42 14.18 6.67
N THR A 143 6.06 15.03 7.48
CA THR A 143 5.94 16.49 7.42
C THR A 143 6.50 17.11 6.14
N LYS A 144 7.46 16.45 5.46
CA LYS A 144 8.19 17.01 4.31
C LYS A 144 8.23 16.08 3.08
N LYS A 145 8.21 14.77 3.30
CA LYS A 145 8.28 13.77 2.22
C LYS A 145 6.89 13.25 1.87
N PRO A 146 6.64 12.78 0.65
CA PRO A 146 5.35 12.20 0.27
C PRO A 146 5.18 10.77 0.82
N ILE A 147 5.25 10.63 2.13
CA ILE A 147 5.14 9.35 2.84
C ILE A 147 3.88 9.39 3.71
N TYR A 148 3.00 8.45 3.47
CA TYR A 148 1.71 8.30 4.14
C TYR A 148 1.56 6.90 4.68
N ALA A 149 0.81 6.74 5.76
CA ALA A 149 0.54 5.43 6.31
C ALA A 149 -0.84 5.34 6.97
N LEU A 150 -1.52 4.23 6.72
CA LEU A 150 -2.89 3.96 7.14
C LEU A 150 -2.92 2.63 7.91
N GLN A 151 -3.56 2.61 9.08
CA GLN A 151 -3.76 1.39 9.85
C GLN A 151 -4.88 0.52 9.26
N PHE A 152 -5.84 1.14 8.60
CA PHE A 152 -6.97 0.49 7.94
C PHE A 152 -6.66 0.11 6.49
N HIS A 153 -7.55 -0.67 5.90
CA HIS A 153 -7.44 -1.20 4.55
C HIS A 153 -8.30 -0.40 3.54
N PRO A 154 -7.74 0.55 2.78
CA PRO A 154 -8.51 1.32 1.80
C PRO A 154 -8.91 0.48 0.57
N GLU A 155 -8.26 -0.67 0.34
CA GLU A 155 -8.47 -1.52 -0.82
C GLU A 155 -9.67 -2.45 -0.73
N VAL A 156 -10.24 -2.64 0.48
CA VAL A 156 -11.37 -3.55 0.67
C VAL A 156 -12.72 -2.83 0.47
N THR A 157 -13.73 -3.58 0.09
CA THR A 157 -15.07 -3.04 -0.20
C THR A 157 -15.78 -2.44 1.02
N HIS A 158 -15.36 -2.83 2.22
CA HIS A 158 -15.92 -2.34 3.47
C HIS A 158 -15.40 -0.95 3.88
N THR A 159 -14.34 -0.46 3.23
CA THR A 159 -13.89 0.94 3.33
C THR A 159 -14.56 1.71 2.19
N THR A 160 -15.66 2.38 2.51
CA THR A 160 -16.61 2.92 1.52
C THR A 160 -15.94 3.89 0.53
N GLU A 161 -15.17 4.84 1.03
CA GLU A 161 -14.45 5.82 0.22
C GLU A 161 -12.97 5.45 0.00
N GLY A 162 -12.60 4.18 0.19
CA GLY A 162 -11.22 3.72 0.03
C GLY A 162 -10.65 3.93 -1.38
N ASN A 163 -11.50 3.92 -2.40
CA ASN A 163 -11.09 4.22 -3.76
C ASN A 163 -10.57 5.65 -3.91
N ILE A 164 -11.23 6.64 -3.28
CA ILE A 164 -10.80 8.07 -3.31
C ILE A 164 -9.41 8.20 -2.70
N ILE A 165 -9.13 7.51 -1.60
CA ILE A 165 -7.83 7.49 -0.94
C ILE A 165 -6.76 6.91 -1.87
N LEU A 166 -7.05 5.79 -2.56
CA LEU A 166 -6.14 5.18 -3.51
C LEU A 166 -5.94 6.06 -4.76
N GLU A 167 -6.99 6.70 -5.27
CA GLU A 167 -6.92 7.66 -6.37
C GLU A 167 -6.05 8.87 -6.00
N ASN A 168 -6.20 9.42 -4.81
CA ASN A 168 -5.36 10.51 -4.32
C ASN A 168 -3.89 10.09 -4.28
N PHE A 169 -3.58 8.89 -3.77
CA PHE A 169 -2.20 8.39 -3.78
C PHE A 169 -1.67 8.24 -5.20
N VAL A 170 -2.40 7.56 -6.07
CA VAL A 170 -1.93 7.20 -7.41
C VAL A 170 -1.83 8.41 -8.34
N PHE A 171 -2.88 9.23 -8.41
CA PHE A 171 -2.95 10.30 -9.40
C PHE A 171 -2.39 11.62 -8.90
N ARG A 172 -2.68 12.00 -7.65
CA ARG A 172 -2.25 13.29 -7.11
C ARG A 172 -0.84 13.25 -6.51
N ILE A 173 -0.53 12.19 -5.74
CA ILE A 173 0.72 12.09 -5.02
C ILE A 173 1.80 11.46 -5.90
N CYS A 174 1.52 10.34 -6.56
CA CYS A 174 2.46 9.66 -7.47
C CYS A 174 2.47 10.27 -8.89
N ASN A 175 1.49 11.12 -9.23
CA ASN A 175 1.34 11.71 -10.57
C ASN A 175 1.28 10.67 -11.71
N CYS A 176 0.70 9.50 -11.44
CA CYS A 176 0.51 8.45 -12.43
C CYS A 176 -0.54 8.86 -13.46
N GLN A 177 -0.46 8.25 -14.67
CA GLN A 177 -1.45 8.42 -15.73
C GLN A 177 -2.27 7.13 -15.89
N ALA A 178 -3.56 7.25 -16.10
CA ALA A 178 -4.46 6.12 -16.39
C ALA A 178 -4.27 5.62 -17.84
N GLN A 179 -3.16 4.94 -18.09
CA GLN A 179 -2.75 4.51 -19.45
C GLN A 179 -2.65 2.99 -19.57
N TRP A 180 -2.75 2.26 -18.46
CA TRP A 180 -2.64 0.82 -18.46
C TRP A 180 -4.01 0.17 -18.75
N LYS A 181 -4.09 -0.55 -19.87
CA LYS A 181 -5.29 -1.32 -20.24
C LYS A 181 -4.93 -2.79 -20.32
N MET A 182 -5.81 -3.64 -19.79
CA MET A 182 -5.63 -5.10 -19.82
C MET A 182 -5.41 -5.63 -21.26
N GLY A 183 -6.09 -5.06 -22.26
CA GLY A 183 -5.88 -5.41 -23.66
C GLY A 183 -4.43 -5.22 -24.11
N ASN A 184 -3.81 -4.12 -23.77
CA ASN A 184 -2.42 -3.84 -24.12
C ASN A 184 -1.45 -4.83 -23.43
N LEU A 185 -1.77 -5.28 -22.21
CA LEU A 185 -0.98 -6.29 -21.50
C LEU A 185 -1.06 -7.66 -22.21
N ILE A 186 -2.25 -8.07 -22.64
CA ILE A 186 -2.44 -9.33 -23.35
C ILE A 186 -1.61 -9.34 -24.64
N GLU A 187 -1.70 -8.29 -25.45
CA GLU A 187 -0.92 -8.16 -26.68
C GLU A 187 0.59 -8.19 -26.42
N HIS A 188 1.05 -7.44 -25.41
CA HIS A 188 2.46 -7.42 -25.02
C HIS A 188 2.93 -8.81 -24.56
N ARG A 189 2.13 -9.51 -23.74
CA ARG A 189 2.46 -10.88 -23.28
C ARG A 189 2.46 -11.89 -24.43
N ILE A 190 1.58 -11.75 -25.39
CA ILE A 190 1.59 -12.60 -26.60
C ILE A 190 2.90 -12.38 -27.37
N LEU A 191 3.34 -11.15 -27.57
CA LEU A 191 4.60 -10.83 -28.24
C LEU A 191 5.79 -11.40 -27.47
N GLU A 192 5.86 -11.16 -26.16
CA GLU A 192 6.92 -11.68 -25.28
C GLU A 192 7.01 -13.22 -25.34
N ILE A 193 5.88 -13.90 -25.29
CA ILE A 193 5.83 -15.37 -25.39
C ILE A 193 6.29 -15.82 -26.78
N LYS A 194 5.84 -15.16 -27.85
CA LYS A 194 6.28 -15.47 -29.22
C LYS A 194 7.78 -15.31 -29.38
N GLU A 195 8.36 -14.22 -28.90
CA GLU A 195 9.82 -14.00 -28.94
C GLU A 195 10.59 -15.05 -28.14
N ARG A 196 10.10 -15.40 -26.95
CA ARG A 196 10.75 -16.39 -26.08
C ARG A 196 10.65 -17.81 -26.62
N VAL A 197 9.54 -18.17 -27.24
CA VAL A 197 9.30 -19.49 -27.80
C VAL A 197 10.00 -19.63 -29.16
N GLY A 198 9.93 -18.60 -30.03
CA GLY A 198 10.43 -18.68 -31.39
C GLY A 198 9.79 -19.88 -32.12
N ASP A 199 10.63 -20.66 -32.80
CA ASP A 199 10.20 -21.88 -33.53
C ASP A 199 10.12 -23.13 -32.65
N LYS A 200 10.29 -23.01 -31.34
CA LYS A 200 10.23 -24.14 -30.41
C LYS A 200 8.80 -24.56 -30.12
N LYS A 201 8.63 -25.86 -29.80
CA LYS A 201 7.34 -26.40 -29.38
C LYS A 201 7.10 -26.11 -27.88
N VAL A 202 5.87 -25.72 -27.53
CA VAL A 202 5.41 -25.56 -26.16
C VAL A 202 4.40 -26.64 -25.85
N LEU A 203 4.56 -27.28 -24.68
CA LEU A 203 3.59 -28.22 -24.15
C LEU A 203 2.76 -27.50 -23.08
N LEU A 204 1.45 -27.46 -23.29
CA LEU A 204 0.50 -26.94 -22.32
C LEU A 204 -0.31 -28.09 -21.72
N GLY A 205 -0.22 -28.27 -20.40
CA GLY A 205 -1.14 -29.13 -19.67
C GLY A 205 -2.44 -28.37 -19.40
N LEU A 206 -3.44 -28.62 -20.24
CA LEU A 206 -4.74 -27.95 -20.13
C LEU A 206 -5.63 -28.68 -19.12
N SER A 207 -6.10 -28.00 -18.09
CA SER A 207 -7.16 -28.45 -17.19
C SER A 207 -8.48 -27.73 -17.54
N GLY A 208 -9.61 -28.24 -17.11
CA GLY A 208 -10.90 -27.57 -17.30
C GLY A 208 -11.15 -26.38 -16.35
N GLY A 209 -10.13 -25.90 -15.64
CA GLY A 209 -10.22 -24.77 -14.71
C GLY A 209 -10.09 -23.41 -15.39
N VAL A 210 -10.43 -22.37 -14.63
CA VAL A 210 -10.38 -20.95 -15.08
C VAL A 210 -8.94 -20.51 -15.41
N ASP A 211 -7.94 -21.14 -14.81
CA ASP A 211 -6.51 -20.78 -14.96
C ASP A 211 -5.83 -21.52 -16.13
N SER A 212 -6.58 -22.29 -16.90
CA SER A 212 -6.09 -23.01 -18.10
C SER A 212 -6.57 -22.28 -19.37
#